data_1fa57a7855b5f565b4d95faf1b3ceee5
#
_entry.id   1fa57a7855b5f565b4d95faf1b3ceee5
#
_cell.length_a   1.000
_cell.length_b   1.000
_cell.length_c   1.000
_cell.angle_alpha   90.00
_cell.angle_beta   90.00
_cell.angle_gamma   90.00
#
_symmetry.space_group_name_H-M   'P 1'
#
loop_
_entity.id
_entity.type
_entity.pdbx_description
1 polymer ?
#
loop_
_entity_poly.entity_id
_entity_poly.type
_entity_poly.pdbx_seq_one_letter_code
_entity_poly.pdbx_strand_id
1 'polypeptide(L)'
;MTRLLRALGLALATVMAGPALHSAAAKTLVFCSQGSPETLSPDAAVSSLAMDAVRPVFDTLVTFAPGTTDVVPSLATGWTISPDGLDYTFTLREDVAFQTSAIFAPTRSMNAEDVVFSFERQLPGPGAAKTLGGVYAQFRGPRLASLVESVTKLDERSVRFRLKRPAARFLADLAMPVNAIQSLEYGYRMQQQGTPERFDTQPIGTGPFRLVDDRRDVAIRYQAFEDHWRGRPKLDTLVYSITPTASARLHKLKSGECHVAAAVDPADAAAIATDPQLRLRAIPGLTLGYLAINTRRKPFDDVRVRRAINMAIDRETIVSAIYPGAGSLVETPLPLASWASDDQARAYPYDAKEARRLLLQAGVTAGLKADLWFPPDSRSYNPDAKRMARMIASDLEPLGIKLELKSAPWESYWSQLMKGDSTLALAGWIGDNGDPDEFMETLLSCAAAKDGGTNIARWCDARYDALVGEASRITERETRADLYARAQALFHEAAPWVPMASARLLDGARANVENFVMSPLGSHDFSAVDLGD
;
A
#
# COMPACT_ATOMS: atom_id res chain seq x y z
N MET A 1 -89.80 31.61 -40.94
CA MET A 1 -89.01 32.76 -40.45
C MET A 1 -88.69 32.52 -39.01
N THR A 2 -87.54 31.95 -38.67
CA THR A 2 -87.04 31.94 -37.29
C THR A 2 -85.54 31.52 -37.31
N ARG A 3 -84.67 32.39 -36.88
CA ARG A 3 -83.21 32.24 -36.83
C ARG A 3 -82.84 31.45 -35.61
N LEU A 4 -82.06 30.34 -35.81
CA LEU A 4 -81.36 29.63 -34.73
C LEU A 4 -79.98 30.24 -34.52
N LEU A 5 -79.69 30.73 -33.33
CA LEU A 5 -78.35 31.08 -32.86
C LEU A 5 -77.66 29.80 -32.34
N ARG A 6 -76.48 29.49 -32.90
CA ARG A 6 -75.55 28.49 -32.33
C ARG A 6 -74.54 29.19 -31.46
N ALA A 7 -74.56 28.85 -30.16
CA ALA A 7 -73.53 29.24 -29.21
C ALA A 7 -72.37 28.19 -29.29
N LEU A 8 -71.17 28.65 -29.65
CA LEU A 8 -69.94 27.86 -29.61
C LEU A 8 -69.32 27.99 -28.23
N GLY A 9 -69.32 26.92 -27.43
CA GLY A 9 -68.62 26.85 -26.17
C GLY A 9 -67.15 26.49 -26.40
N LEU A 10 -66.23 27.41 -26.04
CA LEU A 10 -64.79 27.20 -26.08
C LEU A 10 -64.38 26.50 -24.74
N ALA A 11 -64.07 25.23 -24.80
CA ALA A 11 -63.50 24.49 -23.67
C ALA A 11 -62.00 24.80 -23.56
N LEU A 12 -61.59 25.54 -22.52
CA LEU A 12 -60.19 25.80 -22.19
C LEU A 12 -59.64 24.57 -21.48
N ALA A 13 -58.84 23.76 -22.19
CA ALA A 13 -58.09 22.65 -21.59
C ALA A 13 -56.85 23.20 -20.86
N THR A 14 -56.90 23.28 -19.54
CA THR A 14 -55.75 23.59 -18.69
C THR A 14 -54.87 22.35 -18.62
N VAL A 15 -53.74 22.33 -19.36
CA VAL A 15 -52.69 21.32 -19.22
C VAL A 15 -51.96 21.61 -17.92
N MET A 16 -52.21 20.83 -16.87
CA MET A 16 -51.39 20.80 -15.70
C MET A 16 -50.04 20.14 -16.06
N ALA A 17 -49.00 20.95 -16.28
CA ALA A 17 -47.64 20.48 -16.29
C ALA A 17 -47.25 20.02 -14.88
N GLY A 18 -47.32 18.73 -14.62
CA GLY A 18 -46.75 18.14 -13.40
C GLY A 18 -45.24 18.36 -13.39
N PRO A 19 -44.61 18.51 -12.21
CA PRO A 19 -43.17 18.62 -12.12
C PRO A 19 -42.55 17.37 -12.73
N ALA A 20 -41.74 17.55 -13.76
CA ALA A 20 -40.92 16.49 -14.34
C ALA A 20 -39.93 16.07 -13.23
N LEU A 21 -40.17 14.89 -12.65
CA LEU A 21 -39.20 14.21 -11.82
C LEU A 21 -37.97 13.96 -12.70
N HIS A 22 -36.99 14.84 -12.64
CA HIS A 22 -35.67 14.55 -13.19
C HIS A 22 -35.10 13.39 -12.37
N SER A 23 -35.21 12.17 -12.90
CA SER A 23 -34.44 11.05 -12.40
C SER A 23 -32.98 11.44 -12.60
N ALA A 24 -32.28 11.73 -11.51
CA ALA A 24 -30.84 11.95 -11.57
C ALA A 24 -30.22 10.72 -12.23
N ALA A 25 -29.44 10.93 -13.28
CA ALA A 25 -28.74 9.85 -13.95
C ALA A 25 -27.85 9.11 -12.93
N ALA A 26 -27.91 7.78 -12.95
CA ALA A 26 -27.13 6.96 -12.03
C ALA A 26 -25.63 7.24 -12.21
N LYS A 27 -24.96 7.64 -11.12
CA LYS A 27 -23.52 7.99 -11.11
C LYS A 27 -22.67 6.71 -11.13
N THR A 28 -22.05 6.44 -12.27
CA THR A 28 -21.14 5.29 -12.43
C THR A 28 -19.70 5.76 -12.57
N LEU A 29 -18.83 5.39 -11.61
CA LEU A 29 -17.40 5.60 -11.73
C LEU A 29 -16.75 4.35 -12.34
N VAL A 30 -15.92 4.54 -13.35
CA VAL A 30 -15.09 3.49 -13.94
C VAL A 30 -13.63 3.75 -13.59
N PHE A 31 -13.04 2.82 -12.85
CA PHE A 31 -11.62 2.79 -12.50
C PHE A 31 -10.88 1.80 -13.38
N CYS A 32 -9.92 2.26 -14.16
CA CYS A 32 -9.05 1.42 -14.97
C CYS A 32 -7.91 0.86 -14.12
N SER A 33 -8.07 -0.37 -13.63
CA SER A 33 -7.09 -1.10 -12.83
C SER A 33 -5.98 -1.70 -13.69
N GLN A 34 -4.81 -1.90 -13.10
CA GLN A 34 -3.63 -2.49 -13.75
C GLN A 34 -3.76 -4.01 -14.02
N GLY A 35 -4.69 -4.69 -13.35
CA GLY A 35 -4.86 -6.14 -13.48
C GLY A 35 -6.01 -6.67 -12.65
N SER A 36 -6.30 -7.94 -12.80
CA SER A 36 -7.25 -8.68 -11.97
C SER A 36 -6.68 -8.96 -10.59
N PRO A 37 -7.50 -8.87 -9.52
CA PRO A 37 -7.12 -9.40 -8.21
C PRO A 37 -7.02 -10.93 -8.27
N GLU A 38 -6.15 -11.48 -7.44
CA GLU A 38 -6.05 -12.93 -7.27
C GLU A 38 -7.22 -13.51 -6.48
N THR A 39 -7.86 -12.68 -5.66
CA THR A 39 -8.97 -13.04 -4.78
C THR A 39 -9.85 -11.85 -4.42
N LEU A 40 -11.08 -12.12 -3.99
CA LEU A 40 -11.99 -11.16 -3.33
C LEU A 40 -12.20 -11.48 -1.84
N SER A 41 -11.44 -12.45 -1.29
CA SER A 41 -11.39 -12.75 0.14
C SER A 41 -10.32 -11.89 0.81
N PRO A 42 -10.66 -11.09 1.84
CA PRO A 42 -9.71 -10.17 2.46
C PRO A 42 -8.51 -10.88 3.07
N ASP A 43 -8.71 -11.97 3.80
CA ASP A 43 -7.67 -12.74 4.48
C ASP A 43 -6.73 -13.52 3.53
N ALA A 44 -7.06 -13.60 2.24
CA ALA A 44 -6.20 -14.12 1.19
C ALA A 44 -5.61 -13.04 0.27
N ALA A 45 -5.97 -11.76 0.43
CA ALA A 45 -5.52 -10.65 -0.38
C ALA A 45 -4.06 -10.29 -0.05
N VAL A 46 -3.13 -10.64 -0.93
CA VAL A 46 -1.69 -10.39 -0.75
C VAL A 46 -1.14 -9.33 -1.71
N SER A 47 -1.80 -9.10 -2.84
CA SER A 47 -1.43 -8.06 -3.79
C SER A 47 -2.17 -6.74 -3.52
N SER A 48 -1.60 -5.62 -3.95
CA SER A 48 -2.30 -4.32 -3.91
C SER A 48 -3.60 -4.35 -4.73
N LEU A 49 -3.65 -5.12 -5.81
CA LEU A 49 -4.86 -5.28 -6.64
C LEU A 49 -5.99 -5.98 -5.88
N ALA A 50 -5.68 -7.04 -5.12
CA ALA A 50 -6.68 -7.71 -4.29
C ALA A 50 -7.10 -6.84 -3.11
N MET A 51 -6.16 -6.15 -2.45
CA MET A 51 -6.47 -5.21 -1.36
C MET A 51 -7.39 -4.07 -1.84
N ASP A 52 -7.18 -3.55 -3.05
CA ASP A 52 -8.07 -2.56 -3.66
C ASP A 52 -9.46 -3.13 -3.99
N ALA A 53 -9.52 -4.37 -4.47
CA ALA A 53 -10.77 -5.00 -4.87
C ALA A 53 -11.66 -5.42 -3.67
N VAL A 54 -11.07 -5.72 -2.51
CA VAL A 54 -11.83 -6.06 -1.29
C VAL A 54 -12.29 -4.82 -0.52
N ARG A 55 -11.57 -3.70 -0.61
CA ARG A 55 -11.88 -2.44 0.10
C ARG A 55 -13.32 -1.92 -0.12
N PRO A 56 -13.91 -1.94 -1.32
CA PRO A 56 -15.30 -1.52 -1.50
C PRO A 56 -16.30 -2.34 -0.69
N VAL A 57 -16.01 -3.62 -0.43
CA VAL A 57 -16.94 -4.57 0.21
C VAL A 57 -16.77 -4.62 1.73
N PHE A 58 -15.59 -4.32 2.25
CA PHE A 58 -15.25 -4.56 3.65
C PHE A 58 -14.71 -3.31 4.34
N ASP A 59 -14.95 -3.24 5.65
CA ASP A 59 -14.28 -2.33 6.56
C ASP A 59 -13.40 -3.10 7.56
N THR A 60 -12.46 -2.37 8.15
CA THR A 60 -11.56 -2.81 9.22
C THR A 60 -11.93 -2.16 10.56
N LEU A 61 -11.38 -2.62 11.70
CA LEU A 61 -11.60 -1.99 13.01
C LEU A 61 -11.12 -0.54 13.04
N VAL A 62 -9.97 -0.29 12.45
CA VAL A 62 -9.36 1.03 12.28
C VAL A 62 -8.92 1.15 10.81
N THR A 63 -8.81 2.35 10.28
CA THR A 63 -8.42 2.60 8.89
C THR A 63 -7.37 3.71 8.81
N PHE A 64 -6.79 3.92 7.64
CA PHE A 64 -5.93 5.09 7.42
C PHE A 64 -6.76 6.32 7.07
N ALA A 65 -6.38 7.48 7.61
CA ALA A 65 -6.96 8.74 7.18
C ALA A 65 -6.65 9.00 5.70
N PRO A 66 -7.60 9.56 4.92
CA PRO A 66 -7.40 9.78 3.49
C PRO A 66 -6.11 10.54 3.18
N GLY A 67 -5.31 10.00 2.27
CA GLY A 67 -4.05 10.62 1.83
C GLY A 67 -2.88 10.50 2.80
N THR A 68 -3.02 9.79 3.89
CA THR A 68 -1.99 9.61 4.92
C THR A 68 -1.82 8.14 5.31
N THR A 69 -0.91 7.88 6.26
CA THR A 69 -0.76 6.60 6.96
C THR A 69 -1.17 6.71 8.44
N ASP A 70 -1.89 7.77 8.81
CA ASP A 70 -2.38 7.98 10.16
C ASP A 70 -3.58 7.08 10.42
N VAL A 71 -3.52 6.29 11.50
CA VAL A 71 -4.59 5.38 11.87
C VAL A 71 -5.71 6.13 12.58
N VAL A 72 -6.94 5.92 12.09
CA VAL A 72 -8.16 6.55 12.62
C VAL A 72 -9.25 5.50 12.89
N PRO A 73 -10.24 5.79 13.75
CA PRO A 73 -11.39 4.93 13.99
C PRO A 73 -12.16 4.57 12.71
N SER A 74 -12.61 3.29 12.62
CA SER A 74 -13.49 2.79 11.55
C SER A 74 -14.65 2.02 12.19
N LEU A 75 -14.71 0.67 12.12
CA LEU A 75 -15.73 -0.12 12.83
C LEU A 75 -15.58 -0.04 14.35
N ALA A 76 -14.39 0.22 14.87
CA ALA A 76 -14.21 0.66 16.24
C ALA A 76 -14.38 2.18 16.35
N THR A 77 -15.04 2.65 17.40
CA THR A 77 -15.17 4.08 17.73
C THR A 77 -13.95 4.61 18.46
N GLY A 78 -13.17 3.71 19.06
CA GLY A 78 -11.92 3.99 19.78
C GLY A 78 -11.35 2.73 20.40
N TRP A 79 -10.20 2.89 21.03
CA TRP A 79 -9.49 1.81 21.72
C TRP A 79 -8.71 2.33 22.91
N THR A 80 -8.38 1.42 23.82
CA THR A 80 -7.45 1.64 24.92
C THR A 80 -6.31 0.64 24.85
N ILE A 81 -5.14 1.06 25.33
CA ILE A 81 -3.94 0.21 25.38
C ILE A 81 -3.51 0.09 26.84
N SER A 82 -3.24 -1.14 27.29
CA SER A 82 -2.73 -1.36 28.64
C SER A 82 -1.34 -0.75 28.82
N PRO A 83 -0.94 -0.40 30.06
CA PRO A 83 0.38 0.22 30.32
C PRO A 83 1.59 -0.62 29.89
N ASP A 84 1.43 -1.94 29.82
CA ASP A 84 2.45 -2.88 29.32
C ASP A 84 2.46 -3.00 27.79
N GLY A 85 1.52 -2.33 27.09
CA GLY A 85 1.40 -2.37 25.63
C GLY A 85 0.93 -3.70 25.04
N LEU A 86 0.39 -4.60 25.88
CA LEU A 86 0.00 -5.95 25.45
C LEU A 86 -1.48 -6.10 25.14
N ASP A 87 -2.35 -5.40 25.86
CA ASP A 87 -3.80 -5.48 25.66
C ASP A 87 -4.33 -4.27 24.93
N TYR A 88 -4.97 -4.50 23.78
CA TYR A 88 -5.69 -3.51 23.01
C TYR A 88 -7.18 -3.81 23.09
N THR A 89 -7.97 -2.94 23.74
CA THR A 89 -9.41 -3.09 23.87
C THR A 89 -10.13 -2.11 22.97
N PHE A 90 -10.87 -2.61 21.99
CA PHE A 90 -11.64 -1.83 21.02
C PHE A 90 -13.10 -1.75 21.43
N THR A 91 -13.69 -0.55 21.31
CA THR A 91 -15.14 -0.31 21.44
C THR A 91 -15.75 -0.26 20.04
N LEU A 92 -16.69 -1.15 19.73
CA LEU A 92 -17.29 -1.27 18.40
C LEU A 92 -18.48 -0.29 18.24
N ARG A 93 -18.72 0.11 16.98
CA ARG A 93 -19.92 0.86 16.60
C ARG A 93 -21.19 0.04 16.80
N GLU A 94 -22.28 0.74 17.08
CA GLU A 94 -23.64 0.19 17.06
C GLU A 94 -24.20 0.20 15.64
N ASP A 95 -25.16 -0.68 15.39
CA ASP A 95 -26.01 -0.68 14.20
C ASP A 95 -25.28 -0.73 12.85
N VAL A 96 -24.09 -1.33 12.83
CA VAL A 96 -23.37 -1.57 11.58
C VAL A 96 -24.00 -2.74 10.85
N ALA A 97 -24.68 -2.46 9.73
CA ALA A 97 -25.31 -3.48 8.92
C ALA A 97 -24.30 -4.22 8.03
N PHE A 98 -24.47 -5.55 7.88
CA PHE A 98 -23.85 -6.26 6.78
C PHE A 98 -24.66 -6.12 5.50
N GLN A 99 -24.00 -6.22 4.37
CA GLN A 99 -24.62 -6.19 3.04
C GLN A 99 -25.57 -7.39 2.84
N THR A 100 -26.59 -7.21 2.00
CA THR A 100 -27.51 -8.27 1.57
C THR A 100 -27.17 -8.74 0.16
N SER A 101 -27.48 -10.01 -0.12
CA SER A 101 -27.39 -10.58 -1.46
C SER A 101 -28.57 -11.51 -1.74
N ALA A 102 -28.64 -12.06 -2.96
CA ALA A 102 -29.68 -13.04 -3.30
C ALA A 102 -29.62 -14.33 -2.46
N ILE A 103 -28.46 -14.63 -1.86
CA ILE A 103 -28.23 -15.88 -1.10
C ILE A 103 -28.12 -15.66 0.40
N PHE A 104 -28.04 -14.39 0.85
CA PHE A 104 -27.88 -14.06 2.26
C PHE A 104 -28.54 -12.72 2.61
N ALA A 105 -29.31 -12.74 3.69
CA ALA A 105 -29.80 -11.57 4.38
C ALA A 105 -29.39 -11.68 5.85
N PRO A 106 -28.63 -10.70 6.41
CA PRO A 106 -28.22 -10.73 7.79
C PRO A 106 -29.42 -10.61 8.73
N THR A 107 -29.39 -11.28 9.86
CA THR A 107 -30.44 -11.22 10.89
C THR A 107 -30.09 -10.28 12.04
N ARG A 108 -28.84 -9.81 12.10
CA ARG A 108 -28.32 -8.90 13.12
C ARG A 108 -27.25 -7.97 12.54
N SER A 109 -27.01 -6.88 13.24
CA SER A 109 -25.86 -6.00 13.01
C SER A 109 -24.54 -6.68 13.42
N MET A 110 -23.41 -6.15 12.93
CA MET A 110 -22.05 -6.56 13.33
C MET A 110 -21.88 -6.43 14.85
N ASN A 111 -21.21 -7.39 15.45
CA ASN A 111 -20.82 -7.38 16.85
C ASN A 111 -19.43 -7.97 17.09
N ALA A 112 -19.05 -8.13 18.36
CA ALA A 112 -17.75 -8.66 18.76
C ALA A 112 -17.49 -10.11 18.30
N GLU A 113 -18.52 -10.92 18.03
CA GLU A 113 -18.34 -12.28 17.52
C GLU A 113 -17.82 -12.30 16.10
N ASP A 114 -18.24 -11.35 15.26
CA ASP A 114 -17.75 -11.21 13.89
C ASP A 114 -16.25 -10.83 13.88
N VAL A 115 -15.84 -9.99 14.84
CA VAL A 115 -14.42 -9.65 15.01
C VAL A 115 -13.60 -10.85 15.43
N VAL A 116 -14.02 -11.56 16.48
CA VAL A 116 -13.33 -12.79 16.94
C VAL A 116 -13.23 -13.81 15.81
N PHE A 117 -14.33 -14.06 15.10
CA PHE A 117 -14.39 -14.95 13.95
C PHE A 117 -13.38 -14.58 12.86
N SER A 118 -13.33 -13.30 12.48
CA SER A 118 -12.45 -12.81 11.40
C SER A 118 -10.97 -13.07 11.71
N PHE A 119 -10.57 -12.88 12.97
CA PHE A 119 -9.19 -13.10 13.38
C PHE A 119 -8.87 -14.56 13.70
N GLU A 120 -9.81 -15.33 14.23
CA GLU A 120 -9.62 -16.78 14.43
C GLU A 120 -9.36 -17.53 13.12
N ARG A 121 -9.93 -17.07 12.00
CA ARG A 121 -9.64 -17.60 10.67
C ARG A 121 -8.17 -17.48 10.30
N GLN A 122 -7.50 -16.46 10.78
CA GLN A 122 -6.12 -16.09 10.45
C GLN A 122 -5.09 -16.61 11.48
N LEU A 123 -5.50 -16.79 12.74
CA LEU A 123 -4.59 -17.20 13.81
C LEU A 123 -4.36 -18.74 13.81
N PRO A 124 -3.15 -19.21 14.20
CA PRO A 124 -2.88 -20.65 14.33
C PRO A 124 -3.70 -21.25 15.49
N GLY A 125 -4.16 -22.47 15.34
CA GLY A 125 -4.90 -23.20 16.37
C GLY A 125 -6.11 -23.97 15.83
N PRO A 126 -6.79 -24.82 16.61
CA PRO A 126 -8.06 -25.44 16.26
C PRO A 126 -9.18 -24.39 16.36
N GLY A 127 -10.12 -24.37 15.43
CA GLY A 127 -11.30 -23.49 15.48
C GLY A 127 -12.26 -23.79 14.34
N ALA A 128 -13.57 -23.70 14.59
CA ALA A 128 -14.60 -23.89 13.58
C ALA A 128 -14.49 -22.87 12.44
N ALA A 129 -13.98 -21.67 12.73
CA ALA A 129 -13.74 -20.61 11.75
C ALA A 129 -12.81 -21.06 10.60
N LYS A 130 -11.90 -21.99 10.83
CA LYS A 130 -10.91 -22.46 9.83
C LYS A 130 -11.47 -23.45 8.82
N THR A 131 -12.63 -24.00 9.06
CA THR A 131 -13.30 -24.93 8.13
C THR A 131 -14.20 -24.20 7.14
N LEU A 132 -14.34 -22.88 7.29
CA LEU A 132 -15.14 -22.02 6.43
C LEU A 132 -14.29 -21.40 5.34
N GLY A 133 -14.67 -21.58 4.10
CA GLY A 133 -13.95 -21.08 2.93
C GLY A 133 -12.91 -22.06 2.38
N GLY A 134 -12.22 -21.67 1.33
CA GLY A 134 -11.21 -22.46 0.67
C GLY A 134 -9.95 -22.69 1.51
N VAL A 135 -9.03 -23.47 0.97
CA VAL A 135 -7.69 -23.64 1.55
C VAL A 135 -6.99 -22.29 1.47
N TYR A 136 -6.90 -21.60 2.61
CA TYR A 136 -6.13 -20.37 2.68
C TYR A 136 -4.68 -20.70 2.36
N ALA A 137 -4.28 -20.37 1.14
CA ALA A 137 -2.91 -20.46 0.73
C ALA A 137 -2.12 -19.48 1.59
N GLN A 138 -1.57 -20.01 2.69
CA GLN A 138 -0.57 -19.39 3.53
C GLN A 138 -0.77 -17.87 3.67
N PHE A 139 -1.42 -17.48 4.71
CA PHE A 139 -1.35 -16.14 5.25
C PHE A 139 0.13 -15.66 5.20
N ARG A 140 0.47 -14.92 4.17
CA ARG A 140 1.81 -14.34 4.01
C ARG A 140 1.98 -13.07 4.84
N GLY A 141 1.31 -13.04 5.97
CA GLY A 141 1.59 -12.10 7.04
C GLY A 141 1.99 -12.86 8.29
N PRO A 142 3.21 -13.44 8.38
CA PRO A 142 3.66 -14.08 9.63
C PRO A 142 3.65 -13.10 10.82
N ARG A 143 3.44 -11.81 10.55
CA ARG A 143 3.48 -10.71 11.50
C ARG A 143 2.34 -10.80 12.51
N LEU A 144 1.07 -10.85 12.07
CA LEU A 144 -0.07 -10.84 13.01
C LEU A 144 -0.16 -12.15 13.80
N ALA A 145 -0.06 -13.29 13.13
CA ALA A 145 -0.07 -14.61 13.78
C ALA A 145 1.10 -14.82 14.76
N SER A 146 2.26 -14.21 14.49
CA SER A 146 3.41 -14.24 15.41
C SER A 146 3.26 -13.24 16.57
N LEU A 147 2.40 -12.23 16.43
CA LEU A 147 2.24 -11.12 17.35
C LEU A 147 1.04 -11.31 18.28
N VAL A 148 -0.12 -11.71 17.75
CA VAL A 148 -1.36 -11.86 18.51
C VAL A 148 -1.35 -13.19 19.26
N GLU A 149 -1.59 -13.14 20.58
CA GLU A 149 -1.78 -14.29 21.44
C GLU A 149 -3.23 -14.76 21.41
N SER A 150 -4.18 -13.82 21.57
CA SER A 150 -5.60 -14.10 21.58
C SER A 150 -6.44 -12.90 21.17
N VAL A 151 -7.65 -13.19 20.66
CA VAL A 151 -8.71 -12.21 20.43
C VAL A 151 -9.93 -12.68 21.23
N THR A 152 -10.45 -11.84 22.13
CA THR A 152 -11.48 -12.22 23.09
C THR A 152 -12.63 -11.24 23.08
N LYS A 153 -13.85 -11.73 22.88
CA LYS A 153 -15.09 -10.98 23.13
C LYS A 153 -15.20 -10.70 24.62
N LEU A 154 -15.28 -9.43 25.02
CA LEU A 154 -15.56 -9.02 26.40
C LEU A 154 -17.08 -8.86 26.62
N ASP A 155 -17.75 -8.25 25.66
CA ASP A 155 -19.21 -8.12 25.55
C ASP A 155 -19.59 -7.97 24.07
N GLU A 156 -20.86 -7.63 23.76
CA GLU A 156 -21.33 -7.51 22.35
C GLU A 156 -20.62 -6.40 21.56
N ARG A 157 -20.00 -5.43 22.23
CA ARG A 157 -19.41 -4.23 21.63
C ARG A 157 -17.96 -4.01 22.01
N SER A 158 -17.36 -4.94 22.75
CA SER A 158 -15.99 -4.80 23.23
C SER A 158 -15.19 -6.05 22.91
N VAL A 159 -14.05 -5.85 22.25
CA VAL A 159 -13.11 -6.90 21.88
C VAL A 159 -11.73 -6.56 22.39
N ARG A 160 -11.04 -7.53 22.99
CA ARG A 160 -9.67 -7.40 23.42
C ARG A 160 -8.75 -8.27 22.57
N PHE A 161 -7.68 -7.64 22.05
CA PHE A 161 -6.53 -8.33 21.49
C PHE A 161 -5.42 -8.35 22.55
N ARG A 162 -4.93 -9.55 22.84
CA ARG A 162 -3.74 -9.77 23.65
C ARG A 162 -2.56 -10.04 22.73
N LEU A 163 -1.48 -9.26 22.87
CA LEU A 163 -0.25 -9.45 22.13
C LEU A 163 0.76 -10.27 22.94
N LYS A 164 1.62 -11.02 22.24
CA LYS A 164 2.75 -11.76 22.83
C LYS A 164 3.90 -10.85 23.27
N ARG A 165 3.99 -9.66 22.66
CA ARG A 165 4.95 -8.59 22.96
C ARG A 165 4.38 -7.25 22.53
N PRO A 166 4.81 -6.13 23.12
CA PRO A 166 4.40 -4.82 22.66
C PRO A 166 4.80 -4.62 21.19
N ALA A 167 3.91 -3.96 20.41
CA ALA A 167 4.15 -3.67 19.01
C ALA A 167 3.41 -2.40 18.58
N ALA A 168 4.16 -1.32 18.41
CA ALA A 168 3.62 -0.01 18.05
C ALA A 168 2.85 -0.01 16.72
N ARG A 169 3.32 -0.80 15.75
CA ARG A 169 2.69 -0.93 14.42
C ARG A 169 1.37 -1.70 14.41
N PHE A 170 0.96 -2.32 15.52
CA PHE A 170 -0.23 -3.21 15.56
C PHE A 170 -1.50 -2.54 15.03
N LEU A 171 -1.72 -1.27 15.35
CA LEU A 171 -2.86 -0.53 14.82
C LEU A 171 -2.78 -0.31 13.30
N ALA A 172 -1.59 -0.04 12.77
CA ALA A 172 -1.37 0.09 11.32
C ALA A 172 -1.57 -1.26 10.60
N ASP A 173 -1.11 -2.36 11.21
CA ASP A 173 -1.40 -3.71 10.70
C ASP A 173 -2.92 -3.96 10.65
N LEU A 174 -3.68 -3.59 11.69
CA LEU A 174 -5.14 -3.74 11.73
C LEU A 174 -5.90 -2.85 10.72
N ALA A 175 -5.30 -1.76 10.24
CA ALA A 175 -5.88 -0.89 9.23
C ALA A 175 -5.78 -1.47 7.80
N MET A 176 -4.98 -2.50 7.59
CA MET A 176 -4.82 -3.14 6.29
C MET A 176 -6.07 -3.95 5.91
N PRO A 177 -6.51 -3.93 4.63
CA PRO A 177 -7.71 -4.64 4.17
C PRO A 177 -7.71 -6.14 4.45
N VAL A 178 -6.55 -6.77 4.56
CA VAL A 178 -6.40 -8.19 4.95
C VAL A 178 -6.99 -8.49 6.33
N ASN A 179 -7.14 -7.48 7.19
CA ASN A 179 -7.70 -7.57 8.53
C ASN A 179 -9.15 -7.06 8.61
N ALA A 180 -9.87 -7.11 7.49
CA ALA A 180 -11.27 -6.72 7.41
C ALA A 180 -12.18 -7.64 8.23
N ILE A 181 -13.29 -7.06 8.72
CA ILE A 181 -14.26 -7.79 9.51
C ILE A 181 -15.26 -8.51 8.59
N GLN A 182 -15.42 -9.79 8.81
CA GLN A 182 -16.25 -10.71 8.03
C GLN A 182 -17.44 -11.20 8.88
N SER A 183 -18.58 -11.49 8.25
CA SER A 183 -19.77 -11.96 8.96
C SER A 183 -19.68 -13.43 9.35
N LEU A 184 -19.70 -13.67 10.66
CA LEU A 184 -19.83 -15.03 11.23
C LEU A 184 -21.12 -15.72 10.74
N GLU A 185 -22.23 -15.00 10.73
CA GLU A 185 -23.53 -15.52 10.31
C GLU A 185 -23.51 -15.98 8.84
N TYR A 186 -22.90 -15.18 7.96
CA TYR A 186 -22.72 -15.53 6.55
C TYR A 186 -21.84 -16.78 6.39
N GLY A 187 -20.74 -16.84 7.10
CA GLY A 187 -19.84 -18.00 7.08
C GLY A 187 -20.57 -19.29 7.47
N TYR A 188 -21.28 -19.30 8.60
CA TYR A 188 -22.06 -20.44 9.02
C TYR A 188 -23.19 -20.80 8.05
N ARG A 189 -23.84 -19.82 7.45
CA ARG A 189 -24.89 -20.06 6.45
C ARG A 189 -24.32 -20.77 5.22
N MET A 190 -23.17 -20.36 4.72
CA MET A 190 -22.53 -21.02 3.57
C MET A 190 -22.09 -22.44 3.91
N GLN A 191 -21.59 -22.67 5.11
CA GLN A 191 -21.25 -24.01 5.58
C GLN A 191 -22.49 -24.92 5.67
N GLN A 192 -23.58 -24.44 6.27
CA GLN A 192 -24.84 -25.21 6.38
C GLN A 192 -25.44 -25.54 5.01
N GLN A 193 -25.26 -24.67 4.01
CA GLN A 193 -25.71 -24.89 2.65
C GLN A 193 -24.80 -25.83 1.84
N GLY A 194 -23.66 -26.25 2.39
CA GLY A 194 -22.66 -27.06 1.68
C GLY A 194 -21.91 -26.31 0.57
N THR A 195 -21.84 -24.99 0.64
CA THR A 195 -21.19 -24.12 -0.34
C THR A 195 -20.18 -23.16 0.33
N PRO A 196 -19.23 -23.66 1.17
CA PRO A 196 -18.33 -22.80 1.94
C PRO A 196 -17.43 -21.91 1.06
N GLU A 197 -17.13 -22.32 -0.18
CA GLU A 197 -16.35 -21.54 -1.15
C GLU A 197 -17.02 -20.22 -1.57
N ARG A 198 -18.35 -20.12 -1.39
CA ARG A 198 -19.07 -18.85 -1.67
C ARG A 198 -18.71 -17.74 -0.69
N PHE A 199 -18.25 -18.10 0.49
CA PHE A 199 -17.79 -17.13 1.46
C PHE A 199 -16.66 -16.24 0.90
N ASP A 200 -15.76 -16.84 0.10
CA ASP A 200 -14.62 -16.15 -0.51
C ASP A 200 -14.94 -15.58 -1.90
N THR A 201 -15.86 -16.22 -2.66
CA THR A 201 -16.15 -15.83 -4.06
C THR A 201 -17.36 -14.91 -4.20
N GLN A 202 -18.22 -14.84 -3.20
CA GLN A 202 -19.39 -13.95 -3.13
C GLN A 202 -19.37 -13.19 -1.80
N PRO A 203 -18.37 -12.33 -1.60
CA PRO A 203 -18.10 -11.70 -0.31
C PRO A 203 -19.25 -10.80 0.15
N ILE A 204 -19.51 -10.84 1.46
CA ILE A 204 -20.45 -9.99 2.18
C ILE A 204 -19.68 -9.27 3.29
N GLY A 205 -19.68 -7.96 3.28
CA GLY A 205 -19.02 -7.13 4.28
C GLY A 205 -19.91 -6.00 4.77
N THR A 206 -19.29 -5.03 5.43
CA THR A 206 -19.91 -3.80 5.94
C THR A 206 -19.58 -2.58 5.10
N GLY A 207 -18.75 -2.74 4.06
CA GLY A 207 -18.18 -1.66 3.26
C GLY A 207 -19.20 -0.91 2.40
N PRO A 208 -18.77 0.22 1.80
CA PRO A 208 -19.66 1.17 1.12
C PRO A 208 -20.30 0.63 -0.16
N PHE A 209 -19.75 -0.42 -0.76
CA PHE A 209 -20.28 -1.01 -1.99
C PHE A 209 -20.36 -2.53 -1.86
N ARG A 210 -21.44 -3.13 -2.34
CA ARG A 210 -21.61 -4.57 -2.43
C ARG A 210 -21.16 -5.09 -3.80
N LEU A 211 -20.58 -6.29 -3.84
CA LEU A 211 -20.23 -6.97 -5.07
C LEU A 211 -21.50 -7.34 -5.86
N VAL A 212 -21.50 -7.08 -7.16
CA VAL A 212 -22.57 -7.45 -8.10
C VAL A 212 -22.10 -8.54 -9.05
N ASP A 213 -20.92 -8.36 -9.65
CA ASP A 213 -20.41 -9.23 -10.70
C ASP A 213 -18.88 -9.17 -10.73
N ASP A 214 -18.24 -10.33 -10.87
CA ASP A 214 -16.80 -10.46 -11.12
C ASP A 214 -16.59 -11.26 -12.40
N ARG A 215 -16.17 -10.57 -13.44
CA ARG A 215 -15.74 -11.18 -14.70
C ARG A 215 -14.23 -11.08 -14.80
N ARG A 216 -13.58 -12.13 -14.36
CA ARG A 216 -12.12 -12.20 -14.32
C ARG A 216 -11.48 -11.69 -15.60
N ASP A 217 -10.42 -10.88 -15.46
CA ASP A 217 -9.67 -10.23 -16.55
C ASP A 217 -10.47 -9.26 -17.45
N VAL A 218 -11.72 -8.96 -17.07
CA VAL A 218 -12.59 -8.02 -17.77
C VAL A 218 -13.01 -6.87 -16.87
N ALA A 219 -13.81 -7.15 -15.84
CA ALA A 219 -14.30 -6.13 -14.94
C ALA A 219 -14.88 -6.71 -13.65
N ILE A 220 -14.76 -5.95 -12.56
CA ILE A 220 -15.51 -6.18 -11.31
C ILE A 220 -16.50 -5.02 -11.15
N ARG A 221 -17.73 -5.35 -10.83
CA ARG A 221 -18.80 -4.37 -10.67
C ARG A 221 -19.34 -4.40 -9.25
N TYR A 222 -19.46 -3.21 -8.69
CA TYR A 222 -20.02 -2.99 -7.35
C TYR A 222 -21.18 -2.01 -7.44
N GLN A 223 -22.10 -2.11 -6.49
CA GLN A 223 -23.24 -1.19 -6.32
C GLN A 223 -23.21 -0.58 -4.91
N ALA A 224 -23.61 0.68 -4.81
CA ALA A 224 -23.71 1.38 -3.53
C ALA A 224 -24.52 0.56 -2.52
N PHE A 225 -24.02 0.53 -1.28
CA PHE A 225 -24.74 -0.03 -0.15
C PHE A 225 -25.53 1.08 0.55
N GLU A 226 -26.86 1.00 0.45
CA GLU A 226 -27.75 2.06 0.93
C GLU A 226 -27.63 2.30 2.45
N ASP A 227 -27.48 1.20 3.22
CA ASP A 227 -27.45 1.20 4.69
C ASP A 227 -26.02 1.23 5.25
N HIS A 228 -25.05 1.74 4.46
CA HIS A 228 -23.67 1.86 4.93
C HIS A 228 -23.60 2.81 6.15
N TRP A 229 -22.88 2.41 7.20
CA TRP A 229 -22.82 3.10 8.49
C TRP A 229 -22.24 4.54 8.45
N ARG A 230 -21.49 4.91 7.42
CA ARG A 230 -21.04 6.30 7.15
C ARG A 230 -22.04 7.08 6.28
N GLY A 231 -23.16 6.48 5.93
CA GLY A 231 -24.11 6.97 4.93
C GLY A 231 -23.82 6.40 3.54
N ARG A 232 -24.85 6.44 2.70
CA ARG A 232 -24.78 5.94 1.32
C ARG A 232 -23.68 6.65 0.53
N PRO A 233 -22.84 5.92 -0.25
CA PRO A 233 -21.89 6.52 -1.19
C PRO A 233 -22.60 7.44 -2.20
N LYS A 234 -21.89 8.45 -2.70
CA LYS A 234 -22.37 9.36 -3.75
C LYS A 234 -22.52 8.67 -5.12
N LEU A 235 -21.67 7.70 -5.37
CA LEU A 235 -21.71 6.87 -6.57
C LEU A 235 -22.76 5.76 -6.42
N ASP A 236 -23.54 5.50 -7.48
CA ASP A 236 -24.47 4.37 -7.51
C ASP A 236 -23.76 3.06 -7.88
N THR A 237 -22.79 3.16 -8.79
CA THR A 237 -22.04 2.02 -9.32
C THR A 237 -20.54 2.35 -9.36
N LEU A 238 -19.73 1.40 -8.93
CA LEU A 238 -18.28 1.41 -9.11
C LEU A 238 -17.87 0.24 -9.98
N VAL A 239 -17.07 0.49 -11.03
CA VAL A 239 -16.59 -0.53 -11.96
C VAL A 239 -15.07 -0.51 -12.00
N TYR A 240 -14.44 -1.63 -11.68
CA TYR A 240 -13.02 -1.86 -11.93
C TYR A 240 -12.88 -2.48 -13.32
N SER A 241 -12.47 -1.68 -14.31
CA SER A 241 -12.17 -2.13 -15.67
C SER A 241 -10.73 -2.64 -15.72
N ILE A 242 -10.56 -3.93 -15.95
CA ILE A 242 -9.22 -4.54 -16.00
C ILE A 242 -8.52 -4.10 -17.28
N THR A 243 -7.47 -3.31 -17.13
CA THR A 243 -6.77 -2.68 -18.26
C THR A 243 -5.26 -2.72 -18.00
N PRO A 244 -4.57 -3.83 -18.29
CA PRO A 244 -3.19 -4.06 -17.86
C PRO A 244 -2.16 -3.09 -18.42
N THR A 245 -2.30 -2.67 -19.68
CA THR A 245 -1.31 -1.78 -20.31
C THR A 245 -1.54 -0.31 -20.00
N ALA A 246 -0.49 0.42 -19.62
CA ALA A 246 -0.57 1.84 -19.24
C ALA A 246 -1.12 2.70 -20.40
N SER A 247 -0.69 2.43 -21.64
CA SER A 247 -1.18 3.16 -22.82
C SER A 247 -2.68 2.96 -23.08
N ALA A 248 -3.22 1.75 -22.82
CA ALA A 248 -4.66 1.50 -22.92
C ALA A 248 -5.43 2.23 -21.81
N ARG A 249 -4.90 2.28 -20.58
CA ARG A 249 -5.50 3.06 -19.48
C ARG A 249 -5.54 4.55 -19.82
N LEU A 250 -4.44 5.11 -20.36
CA LEU A 250 -4.41 6.50 -20.79
C LEU A 250 -5.42 6.77 -21.92
N HIS A 251 -5.51 5.87 -22.91
CA HIS A 251 -6.48 6.01 -24.00
C HIS A 251 -7.91 6.05 -23.46
N LYS A 252 -8.29 5.10 -22.62
CA LYS A 252 -9.61 5.05 -21.99
C LYS A 252 -9.91 6.25 -21.10
N LEU A 253 -8.90 6.79 -20.39
CA LEU A 253 -9.05 8.01 -19.61
C LEU A 253 -9.38 9.21 -20.51
N LYS A 254 -8.64 9.38 -21.62
CA LYS A 254 -8.86 10.46 -22.59
C LYS A 254 -10.20 10.35 -23.32
N SER A 255 -10.62 9.14 -23.70
CA SER A 255 -11.91 8.91 -24.34
C SER A 255 -13.12 9.02 -23.41
N GLY A 256 -12.88 9.04 -22.08
CA GLY A 256 -13.96 9.06 -21.08
C GLY A 256 -14.54 7.68 -20.74
N GLU A 257 -13.93 6.60 -21.24
CA GLU A 257 -14.29 5.23 -20.84
C GLU A 257 -13.85 4.90 -19.41
N CYS A 258 -12.83 5.59 -18.91
CA CYS A 258 -12.41 5.56 -17.50
C CYS A 258 -12.49 6.96 -16.88
N HIS A 259 -12.92 7.01 -15.62
CA HIS A 259 -12.90 8.23 -14.79
C HIS A 259 -11.58 8.37 -14.04
N VAL A 260 -10.99 7.25 -13.61
CA VAL A 260 -9.68 7.19 -12.96
C VAL A 260 -8.86 6.09 -13.61
N ALA A 261 -7.59 6.35 -13.88
CA ALA A 261 -6.62 5.41 -14.42
C ALA A 261 -5.45 5.28 -13.44
N ALA A 262 -5.25 4.07 -12.90
CA ALA A 262 -4.16 3.77 -12.00
C ALA A 262 -2.81 3.74 -12.72
N ALA A 263 -1.73 4.06 -12.00
CA ALA A 263 -0.34 3.88 -12.41
C ALA A 263 -0.07 4.39 -13.83
N VAL A 264 -0.24 5.69 -14.00
CA VAL A 264 0.13 6.40 -15.23
C VAL A 264 1.62 6.23 -15.50
N ASP A 265 1.99 5.98 -16.75
CA ASP A 265 3.40 6.00 -17.14
C ASP A 265 3.95 7.43 -16.94
N PRO A 266 5.10 7.59 -16.26
CA PRO A 266 5.72 8.90 -16.08
C PRO A 266 5.93 9.68 -17.39
N ALA A 267 6.18 9.00 -18.50
CA ALA A 267 6.30 9.62 -19.83
C ALA A 267 5.01 10.31 -20.28
N ASP A 268 3.86 9.85 -19.81
CA ASP A 268 2.54 10.38 -20.16
C ASP A 268 2.04 11.47 -19.21
N ALA A 269 2.75 11.71 -18.09
CA ALA A 269 2.34 12.63 -17.04
C ALA A 269 2.12 14.06 -17.56
N ALA A 270 3.03 14.57 -18.43
CA ALA A 270 2.91 15.89 -19.03
C ALA A 270 1.67 16.02 -19.92
N ALA A 271 1.34 14.98 -20.67
CA ALA A 271 0.17 14.96 -21.55
C ALA A 271 -1.16 14.98 -20.77
N ILE A 272 -1.20 14.39 -19.58
CA ILE A 272 -2.35 14.48 -18.67
C ILE A 272 -2.42 15.85 -18.01
N ALA A 273 -1.29 16.37 -17.53
CA ALA A 273 -1.25 17.64 -16.80
C ALA A 273 -1.64 18.87 -17.68
N THR A 274 -1.45 18.77 -18.99
CA THR A 274 -1.80 19.84 -19.96
C THR A 274 -3.21 19.72 -20.52
N ASP A 275 -3.90 18.59 -20.32
CA ASP A 275 -5.27 18.38 -20.80
C ASP A 275 -6.28 18.99 -19.81
N PRO A 276 -7.12 19.97 -20.23
CA PRO A 276 -8.08 20.63 -19.32
C PRO A 276 -9.17 19.70 -18.79
N GLN A 277 -9.43 18.57 -19.45
CA GLN A 277 -10.39 17.56 -19.03
C GLN A 277 -9.81 16.54 -18.05
N LEU A 278 -8.52 16.58 -17.81
CA LEU A 278 -7.81 15.61 -16.99
C LEU A 278 -7.12 16.28 -15.79
N ARG A 279 -6.80 15.48 -14.80
CA ARG A 279 -5.99 15.86 -13.63
C ARG A 279 -4.95 14.78 -13.39
N LEU A 280 -3.68 15.13 -13.43
CA LEU A 280 -2.62 14.29 -12.92
C LEU A 280 -2.65 14.35 -11.40
N ARG A 281 -2.73 13.19 -10.76
CA ARG A 281 -2.56 13.02 -9.32
C ARG A 281 -1.19 12.42 -9.07
N ALA A 282 -0.38 13.05 -8.25
CA ALA A 282 1.00 12.64 -8.01
C ALA A 282 1.39 12.89 -6.55
N ILE A 283 1.69 11.83 -5.82
CA ILE A 283 2.10 11.90 -4.41
C ILE A 283 3.35 11.06 -4.18
N PRO A 284 4.17 11.35 -3.15
CA PRO A 284 5.20 10.42 -2.71
C PRO A 284 4.61 9.08 -2.29
N GLY A 285 5.19 7.98 -2.76
CA GLY A 285 4.82 6.62 -2.34
C GLY A 285 5.72 6.11 -1.22
N LEU A 286 5.29 5.04 -0.56
CA LEU A 286 6.10 4.31 0.41
C LEU A 286 7.07 3.34 -0.27
N THR A 287 7.76 3.81 -1.29
CA THR A 287 8.76 3.04 -2.02
C THR A 287 10.16 3.58 -1.74
N LEU A 288 11.12 2.69 -1.59
CA LEU A 288 12.52 3.03 -1.35
C LEU A 288 13.42 2.17 -2.23
N GLY A 289 14.19 2.81 -3.12
CA GLY A 289 15.26 2.18 -3.88
C GLY A 289 16.64 2.58 -3.32
N TYR A 290 17.54 1.64 -3.22
CA TYR A 290 18.89 1.87 -2.67
C TYR A 290 19.94 0.94 -3.29
N LEU A 291 21.20 1.33 -3.18
CA LEU A 291 22.35 0.48 -3.43
C LEU A 291 22.89 -0.04 -2.08
N ALA A 292 22.70 -1.32 -1.79
CA ALA A 292 23.29 -1.95 -0.61
C ALA A 292 24.78 -2.22 -0.81
N ILE A 293 25.59 -1.98 0.22
CA ILE A 293 27.03 -2.24 0.27
C ILE A 293 27.29 -3.29 1.36
N ASN A 294 27.72 -4.49 0.99
CA ASN A 294 27.95 -5.56 1.94
C ASN A 294 29.11 -5.24 2.87
N THR A 295 28.81 -4.88 4.12
CA THR A 295 29.79 -4.45 5.12
C THR A 295 30.68 -5.58 5.65
N ARG A 296 30.43 -6.85 5.25
CA ARG A 296 31.29 -7.99 5.60
C ARG A 296 32.34 -8.32 4.53
N ARG A 297 32.27 -7.67 3.37
CA ARG A 297 33.20 -7.89 2.26
C ARG A 297 34.31 -6.84 2.26
N LYS A 298 35.60 -7.30 2.20
CA LYS A 298 36.73 -6.38 2.04
C LYS A 298 36.82 -5.85 0.61
N PRO A 299 37.16 -4.55 0.43
CA PRO A 299 37.44 -3.53 1.47
C PRO A 299 36.20 -2.73 1.91
N PHE A 300 34.98 -3.19 1.60
CA PHE A 300 33.71 -2.51 1.89
C PHE A 300 33.33 -2.59 3.39
N ASP A 301 34.08 -3.35 4.20
CA ASP A 301 34.02 -3.34 5.66
C ASP A 301 34.57 -2.02 6.26
N ASP A 302 35.43 -1.30 5.52
CA ASP A 302 35.90 0.03 5.91
C ASP A 302 34.84 1.10 5.57
N VAL A 303 34.43 1.86 6.56
CA VAL A 303 33.43 2.92 6.41
C VAL A 303 33.88 4.02 5.43
N ARG A 304 35.18 4.30 5.32
CA ARG A 304 35.75 5.28 4.40
C ARG A 304 35.50 4.87 2.94
N VAL A 305 35.56 3.58 2.63
CA VAL A 305 35.24 3.03 1.30
C VAL A 305 33.76 3.23 1.01
N ARG A 306 32.88 2.96 1.97
CA ARG A 306 31.43 3.11 1.78
C ARG A 306 31.02 4.58 1.60
N ARG A 307 31.62 5.48 2.39
CA ARG A 307 31.44 6.94 2.23
C ARG A 307 31.95 7.42 0.87
N ALA A 308 33.09 6.91 0.42
CA ALA A 308 33.64 7.22 -0.91
C ALA A 308 32.67 6.80 -2.02
N ILE A 309 32.05 5.61 -1.94
CA ILE A 309 31.04 5.15 -2.90
C ILE A 309 29.83 6.09 -2.89
N ASN A 310 29.33 6.47 -1.72
CA ASN A 310 28.22 7.43 -1.61
C ASN A 310 28.55 8.77 -2.30
N MET A 311 29.78 9.29 -2.11
CA MET A 311 30.20 10.57 -2.68
C MET A 311 30.57 10.48 -4.16
N ALA A 312 30.84 9.28 -4.67
CA ALA A 312 31.24 9.06 -6.06
C ALA A 312 30.07 8.93 -7.04
N ILE A 313 28.89 8.59 -6.55
CA ILE A 313 27.71 8.34 -7.37
C ILE A 313 26.89 9.63 -7.52
N ASP A 314 26.70 10.09 -8.77
CA ASP A 314 25.83 11.23 -9.11
C ASP A 314 24.36 10.79 -9.07
N ARG A 315 23.79 10.78 -7.85
CA ARG A 315 22.42 10.35 -7.61
C ARG A 315 21.38 11.22 -8.33
N GLU A 316 21.63 12.53 -8.45
CA GLU A 316 20.71 13.46 -9.12
C GLU A 316 20.55 13.10 -10.59
N THR A 317 21.68 12.95 -11.30
CA THR A 317 21.69 12.53 -12.71
C THR A 317 21.05 11.15 -12.90
N ILE A 318 21.37 10.21 -12.02
CA ILE A 318 20.81 8.84 -12.10
C ILE A 318 19.30 8.86 -11.87
N VAL A 319 18.81 9.49 -10.81
CA VAL A 319 17.37 9.50 -10.47
C VAL A 319 16.58 10.23 -11.55
N SER A 320 17.08 11.34 -12.07
CA SER A 320 16.45 12.04 -13.19
C SER A 320 16.34 11.18 -14.45
N ALA A 321 17.36 10.37 -14.74
CA ALA A 321 17.40 9.50 -15.93
C ALA A 321 16.54 8.24 -15.80
N ILE A 322 16.39 7.70 -14.58
CA ILE A 322 15.70 6.44 -14.30
C ILE A 322 14.23 6.65 -13.96
N TYR A 323 13.87 7.78 -13.32
CA TYR A 323 12.51 8.10 -12.88
C TYR A 323 12.06 9.45 -13.48
N PRO A 324 11.94 9.58 -14.79
CA PRO A 324 11.66 10.87 -15.42
C PRO A 324 10.35 11.47 -14.88
N GLY A 325 10.45 12.56 -14.08
CA GLY A 325 9.30 13.24 -13.48
C GLY A 325 8.59 12.50 -12.33
N ALA A 326 9.01 11.28 -12.00
CA ALA A 326 8.35 10.44 -11.00
C ALA A 326 9.27 9.94 -9.88
N GLY A 327 10.51 10.43 -9.79
CA GLY A 327 11.45 10.09 -8.72
C GLY A 327 11.78 11.29 -7.86
N SER A 328 11.98 11.05 -6.59
CA SER A 328 12.57 12.02 -5.66
C SER A 328 13.76 11.37 -4.96
N LEU A 329 14.85 12.12 -4.80
CA LEU A 329 16.00 11.67 -4.02
C LEU A 329 15.58 11.38 -2.58
N VAL A 330 16.16 10.35 -2.00
CA VAL A 330 16.05 10.08 -0.56
C VAL A 330 17.41 10.22 0.10
N GLU A 331 17.38 10.72 1.32
CA GLU A 331 18.59 11.04 2.10
C GLU A 331 18.81 10.02 3.23
N THR A 332 17.76 9.26 3.57
CA THR A 332 17.68 8.37 4.73
C THR A 332 17.23 6.96 4.31
N PRO A 333 17.25 5.97 5.22
CA PRO A 333 16.69 4.65 4.93
C PRO A 333 15.16 4.59 4.95
N LEU A 334 14.49 5.74 4.96
CA LEU A 334 13.03 5.85 4.92
C LEU A 334 12.57 6.55 3.65
N PRO A 335 11.43 6.13 3.05
CA PRO A 335 10.82 6.87 1.95
C PRO A 335 10.29 8.23 2.41
N LEU A 336 10.18 9.19 1.48
CA LEU A 336 9.72 10.55 1.79
C LEU A 336 8.30 10.62 2.35
N ALA A 337 7.46 9.63 2.05
CA ALA A 337 6.10 9.53 2.59
C ALA A 337 6.06 8.98 4.02
N SER A 338 7.18 8.51 4.57
CA SER A 338 7.23 8.04 5.96
C SER A 338 7.16 9.21 6.93
N TRP A 339 6.29 9.10 7.92
CA TRP A 339 6.14 10.11 8.97
C TRP A 339 7.36 10.26 9.89
N ALA A 340 8.30 9.30 9.87
CA ALA A 340 9.55 9.33 10.63
C ALA A 340 10.77 9.64 9.75
N SER A 341 10.57 10.02 8.47
CA SER A 341 11.67 10.49 7.63
C SER A 341 12.23 11.80 8.19
N ASP A 342 13.53 11.83 8.46
CA ASP A 342 14.21 13.03 8.95
C ASP A 342 14.45 14.01 7.78
N ASP A 343 13.71 15.10 7.75
CA ASP A 343 13.80 16.13 6.71
C ASP A 343 15.08 17.01 6.83
N GLN A 344 15.76 16.92 7.97
CA GLN A 344 17.05 17.58 8.21
C GLN A 344 18.24 16.71 7.80
N ALA A 345 18.05 15.40 7.64
CA ALA A 345 19.11 14.52 7.18
C ALA A 345 19.59 14.92 5.78
N ARG A 346 20.88 14.77 5.57
CA ARG A 346 21.50 14.96 4.25
C ARG A 346 22.38 13.76 3.96
N ALA A 347 22.21 13.17 2.79
CA ALA A 347 23.14 12.17 2.30
C ALA A 347 24.49 12.80 1.94
N TYR A 348 25.47 11.96 1.66
CA TYR A 348 26.77 12.44 1.22
C TYR A 348 26.65 13.19 -0.11
N PRO A 349 27.22 14.41 -0.24
CA PRO A 349 27.19 15.16 -1.49
C PRO A 349 28.03 14.45 -2.56
N TYR A 350 27.69 14.63 -3.82
CA TYR A 350 28.54 14.18 -4.93
C TYR A 350 29.86 14.94 -4.92
N ASP A 351 30.97 14.25 -4.63
CA ASP A 351 32.34 14.80 -4.63
C ASP A 351 33.35 13.69 -4.97
N ALA A 352 33.65 13.56 -6.25
CA ALA A 352 34.61 12.57 -6.76
C ALA A 352 36.05 12.79 -6.25
N LYS A 353 36.42 14.03 -5.87
CA LYS A 353 37.76 14.30 -5.32
C LYS A 353 37.88 13.77 -3.90
N GLU A 354 36.88 14.07 -3.06
CA GLU A 354 36.82 13.58 -1.69
C GLU A 354 36.68 12.05 -1.66
N ALA A 355 35.84 11.47 -2.54
CA ALA A 355 35.73 10.03 -2.71
C ALA A 355 37.11 9.39 -2.98
N ARG A 356 37.88 9.93 -3.91
CA ARG A 356 39.25 9.45 -4.21
C ARG A 356 40.16 9.56 -3.00
N ARG A 357 40.08 10.67 -2.26
CA ARG A 357 40.89 10.88 -1.05
C ARG A 357 40.60 9.83 0.02
N LEU A 358 39.32 9.53 0.24
CA LEU A 358 38.86 8.52 1.21
C LEU A 358 39.32 7.10 0.81
N LEU A 359 39.24 6.74 -0.48
CA LEU A 359 39.74 5.46 -0.98
C LEU A 359 41.24 5.30 -0.75
N LEU A 360 42.04 6.32 -1.05
CA LEU A 360 43.48 6.31 -0.80
C LEU A 360 43.79 6.17 0.71
N GLN A 361 43.07 6.86 1.58
CA GLN A 361 43.22 6.72 3.03
C GLN A 361 42.82 5.34 3.56
N ALA A 362 41.90 4.66 2.87
CA ALA A 362 41.53 3.28 3.16
C ALA A 362 42.49 2.25 2.56
N GLY A 363 43.56 2.68 1.86
CA GLY A 363 44.51 1.81 1.19
C GLY A 363 43.98 1.16 -0.09
N VAL A 364 42.88 1.68 -0.63
CA VAL A 364 42.29 1.18 -1.88
C VAL A 364 42.94 1.91 -3.05
N THR A 365 43.73 1.16 -3.83
CA THR A 365 44.36 1.64 -5.07
C THR A 365 43.53 1.23 -6.27
N ALA A 366 43.90 1.74 -7.47
CA ALA A 366 43.20 1.40 -8.71
C ALA A 366 43.17 -0.11 -8.97
N GLY A 367 42.09 -0.61 -9.57
CA GLY A 367 41.91 -2.01 -9.96
C GLY A 367 41.07 -2.86 -9.01
N LEU A 368 40.38 -2.22 -8.02
CA LEU A 368 39.40 -2.92 -7.21
C LEU A 368 38.28 -3.49 -8.10
N LYS A 369 37.99 -4.78 -7.98
CA LYS A 369 36.90 -5.47 -8.69
C LYS A 369 35.80 -5.81 -7.69
N ALA A 370 34.55 -5.57 -8.05
CA ALA A 370 33.38 -5.94 -7.29
C ALA A 370 32.24 -6.37 -8.21
N ASP A 371 31.32 -7.16 -7.70
CA ASP A 371 30.05 -7.45 -8.38
C ASP A 371 28.98 -6.45 -7.96
N LEU A 372 28.13 -6.07 -8.92
CA LEU A 372 26.90 -5.32 -8.69
C LEU A 372 25.73 -6.12 -9.22
N TRP A 373 24.90 -6.58 -8.29
CA TRP A 373 23.68 -7.29 -8.61
C TRP A 373 22.52 -6.31 -8.81
N PHE A 374 21.67 -6.56 -9.82
CA PHE A 374 20.50 -5.75 -10.11
C PHE A 374 19.30 -6.64 -10.45
N PRO A 375 18.05 -6.24 -10.09
CA PRO A 375 16.83 -6.99 -10.39
C PRO A 375 16.63 -7.14 -11.91
N PRO A 376 16.11 -8.31 -12.37
CA PRO A 376 15.94 -8.59 -13.81
C PRO A 376 14.81 -7.77 -14.44
N ASP A 377 13.78 -7.46 -13.64
CA ASP A 377 12.54 -6.84 -14.09
C ASP A 377 12.37 -5.44 -13.51
N SER A 378 11.55 -4.62 -14.17
CA SER A 378 11.12 -3.30 -13.67
C SER A 378 10.38 -3.44 -12.33
N ARG A 379 10.71 -2.59 -11.38
CA ARG A 379 10.07 -2.47 -10.07
C ARG A 379 9.74 -1.01 -9.79
N SER A 380 8.69 -0.73 -9.03
CA SER A 380 8.33 0.64 -8.68
C SER A 380 9.47 1.40 -8.00
N TYR A 381 10.25 0.71 -7.17
CA TYR A 381 11.45 1.27 -6.53
C TYR A 381 12.71 1.25 -7.42
N ASN A 382 12.67 0.67 -8.61
CA ASN A 382 13.74 0.68 -9.61
C ASN A 382 13.21 0.29 -10.99
N PRO A 383 12.67 1.25 -11.77
CA PRO A 383 12.01 0.96 -13.05
C PRO A 383 12.97 0.54 -14.16
N ASP A 384 14.25 0.93 -14.11
CA ASP A 384 15.29 0.48 -15.06
C ASP A 384 16.61 0.18 -14.32
N ALA A 385 16.61 -0.94 -13.59
CA ALA A 385 17.73 -1.37 -12.77
C ALA A 385 19.00 -1.60 -13.58
N LYS A 386 18.90 -2.10 -14.81
CA LYS A 386 20.05 -2.36 -15.68
C LYS A 386 20.75 -1.05 -16.10
N ARG A 387 19.97 -0.04 -16.45
CA ARG A 387 20.49 1.30 -16.78
C ARG A 387 21.10 1.95 -15.56
N MET A 388 20.44 1.90 -14.41
CA MET A 388 20.96 2.40 -13.15
C MET A 388 22.31 1.74 -12.80
N ALA A 389 22.42 0.40 -12.87
CA ALA A 389 23.66 -0.32 -12.61
C ALA A 389 24.81 0.12 -13.52
N ARG A 390 24.52 0.39 -14.81
CA ARG A 390 25.53 0.89 -15.77
C ARG A 390 25.99 2.31 -15.42
N MET A 391 25.10 3.19 -15.02
CA MET A 391 25.44 4.55 -14.62
C MET A 391 26.31 4.55 -13.36
N ILE A 392 25.95 3.74 -12.35
CA ILE A 392 26.77 3.55 -11.14
C ILE A 392 28.16 3.01 -11.49
N ALA A 393 28.24 2.04 -12.40
CA ALA A 393 29.52 1.49 -12.84
C ALA A 393 30.39 2.57 -13.53
N SER A 394 29.78 3.42 -14.37
CA SER A 394 30.43 4.56 -15.01
C SER A 394 30.99 5.58 -14.01
N ASP A 395 30.25 5.87 -12.94
CA ASP A 395 30.66 6.82 -11.90
C ASP A 395 31.84 6.29 -11.06
N LEU A 396 31.89 4.97 -10.83
CA LEU A 396 32.92 4.36 -10.00
C LEU A 396 34.20 4.00 -10.77
N GLU A 397 34.15 3.84 -12.10
CA GLU A 397 35.30 3.46 -12.93
C GLU A 397 36.47 4.46 -12.87
N PRO A 398 36.26 5.80 -12.91
CA PRO A 398 37.34 6.79 -12.77
C PRO A 398 38.07 6.73 -11.42
N LEU A 399 37.45 6.13 -10.40
CA LEU A 399 38.05 5.93 -9.09
C LEU A 399 38.83 4.59 -8.99
N GLY A 400 38.89 3.82 -10.09
CA GLY A 400 39.59 2.55 -10.15
C GLY A 400 38.77 1.36 -9.64
N ILE A 401 37.45 1.52 -9.48
CA ILE A 401 36.54 0.45 -9.07
C ILE A 401 35.83 -0.07 -10.32
N LYS A 402 36.11 -1.34 -10.70
CA LYS A 402 35.47 -2.02 -11.83
C LYS A 402 34.34 -2.91 -11.35
N LEU A 403 33.13 -2.67 -11.84
CA LEU A 403 31.95 -3.46 -11.48
C LEU A 403 31.63 -4.53 -12.53
N GLU A 404 31.47 -5.75 -12.07
CA GLU A 404 30.87 -6.85 -12.84
C GLU A 404 29.36 -6.83 -12.61
N LEU A 405 28.58 -6.48 -13.63
CA LEU A 405 27.14 -6.35 -13.56
C LEU A 405 26.48 -7.75 -13.65
N LYS A 406 25.70 -8.12 -12.64
CA LYS A 406 25.04 -9.43 -12.51
C LYS A 406 23.55 -9.30 -12.33
N SER A 407 22.80 -10.20 -12.97
CA SER A 407 21.36 -10.35 -12.82
C SER A 407 20.98 -11.82 -12.98
N ALA A 408 19.84 -12.22 -12.44
CA ALA A 408 19.29 -13.57 -12.54
C ALA A 408 17.75 -13.47 -12.44
N PRO A 409 16.99 -14.52 -12.80
CA PRO A 409 15.54 -14.56 -12.55
C PRO A 409 15.22 -14.21 -11.09
N TRP A 410 14.09 -13.55 -10.86
CA TRP A 410 13.77 -12.89 -9.58
C TRP A 410 14.03 -13.73 -8.33
N GLU A 411 13.54 -14.98 -8.30
CA GLU A 411 13.74 -15.86 -7.14
C GLU A 411 15.21 -16.17 -6.87
N SER A 412 15.97 -16.43 -7.93
CA SER A 412 17.41 -16.67 -7.84
C SER A 412 18.18 -15.42 -7.41
N TYR A 413 17.82 -14.26 -7.98
CA TYR A 413 18.37 -12.95 -7.62
C TYR A 413 18.16 -12.68 -6.13
N TRP A 414 16.92 -12.78 -5.64
CA TRP A 414 16.59 -12.50 -4.25
C TRP A 414 17.24 -13.50 -3.29
N SER A 415 17.21 -14.79 -3.63
CA SER A 415 17.92 -15.83 -2.88
C SER A 415 19.42 -15.56 -2.76
N GLN A 416 20.05 -15.10 -3.84
CA GLN A 416 21.47 -14.75 -3.86
C GLN A 416 21.79 -13.57 -2.92
N LEU A 417 20.97 -12.54 -2.91
CA LEU A 417 21.11 -11.41 -2.00
C LEU A 417 20.95 -11.84 -0.54
N MET A 418 19.93 -12.65 -0.24
CA MET A 418 19.69 -13.14 1.12
C MET A 418 20.75 -14.11 1.64
N LYS A 419 21.54 -14.75 0.79
CA LYS A 419 22.72 -15.52 1.19
C LYS A 419 23.91 -14.64 1.57
N GLY A 420 23.91 -13.36 1.16
CA GLY A 420 25.01 -12.43 1.42
C GLY A 420 26.23 -12.63 0.53
N ASP A 421 26.04 -13.23 -0.64
CA ASP A 421 27.13 -13.49 -1.59
C ASP A 421 27.42 -12.30 -2.51
N SER A 422 26.54 -11.28 -2.55
CA SER A 422 26.77 -10.03 -3.29
C SER A 422 27.72 -9.09 -2.56
N THR A 423 28.51 -8.31 -3.31
CA THR A 423 29.30 -7.19 -2.79
C THR A 423 28.47 -5.92 -2.78
N LEU A 424 27.90 -5.56 -3.93
CA LEU A 424 26.96 -4.46 -4.11
C LEU A 424 25.65 -5.02 -4.69
N ALA A 425 24.53 -4.44 -4.29
CA ALA A 425 23.23 -4.82 -4.83
C ALA A 425 22.25 -3.65 -4.92
N LEU A 426 21.64 -3.48 -6.09
CA LEU A 426 20.48 -2.60 -6.24
C LEU A 426 19.26 -3.31 -5.66
N ALA A 427 18.75 -2.82 -4.56
CA ALA A 427 17.58 -3.38 -3.88
C ALA A 427 16.54 -2.28 -3.62
N GLY A 428 15.42 -2.66 -3.07
CA GLY A 428 14.40 -1.73 -2.67
C GLY A 428 13.28 -2.40 -1.88
N TRP A 429 12.39 -1.58 -1.36
CA TRP A 429 11.26 -2.01 -0.56
C TRP A 429 10.01 -1.17 -0.85
N ILE A 430 8.86 -1.76 -0.61
CA ILE A 430 7.55 -1.10 -0.68
C ILE A 430 6.91 -1.30 0.68
N GLY A 431 6.52 -0.20 1.33
CA GLY A 431 5.84 -0.26 2.63
C GLY A 431 4.37 -0.61 2.47
N ASP A 432 3.90 -1.50 3.33
CA ASP A 432 2.54 -2.06 3.28
C ASP A 432 1.58 -1.33 4.23
N ASN A 433 2.06 -0.88 5.41
CA ASN A 433 1.23 -0.30 6.46
C ASN A 433 1.67 1.11 6.90
N GLY A 434 2.76 1.64 6.32
CA GLY A 434 3.27 2.98 6.60
C GLY A 434 4.00 3.14 7.93
N ASP A 435 4.21 2.08 8.70
CA ASP A 435 5.04 2.15 9.90
C ASP A 435 6.53 2.09 9.53
N PRO A 436 7.39 2.95 10.11
CA PRO A 436 8.83 2.97 9.83
C PRO A 436 9.55 1.64 10.11
N ASP A 437 9.02 0.78 11.00
CA ASP A 437 9.58 -0.54 11.31
C ASP A 437 9.76 -1.42 10.07
N GLU A 438 8.90 -1.25 9.06
CA GLU A 438 9.01 -2.01 7.81
C GLU A 438 10.31 -1.77 7.07
N PHE A 439 10.90 -0.60 7.24
CA PHE A 439 12.18 -0.22 6.66
C PHE A 439 13.31 -0.38 7.66
N MET A 440 13.16 0.17 8.86
CA MET A 440 14.23 0.28 9.85
C MET A 440 14.57 -1.08 10.49
N GLU A 441 13.57 -1.83 10.97
CA GLU A 441 13.79 -3.15 11.58
C GLU A 441 14.02 -4.22 10.51
N THR A 442 13.14 -4.27 9.51
CA THR A 442 13.15 -5.34 8.49
C THR A 442 14.40 -5.33 7.63
N LEU A 443 14.95 -4.16 7.29
CA LEU A 443 16.03 -4.04 6.31
C LEU A 443 17.40 -3.76 6.93
N LEU A 444 17.48 -3.34 8.20
CA LEU A 444 18.72 -2.84 8.79
C LEU A 444 19.06 -3.45 10.14
N SER A 445 18.15 -4.18 10.82
CA SER A 445 18.45 -4.79 12.11
C SER A 445 19.55 -5.86 12.00
N CYS A 446 20.25 -6.11 13.11
CA CYS A 446 21.21 -7.21 13.21
C CYS A 446 20.54 -8.58 13.04
N ALA A 447 19.29 -8.71 13.47
CA ALA A 447 18.51 -9.94 13.27
C ALA A 447 18.28 -10.23 11.78
N ALA A 448 18.01 -9.17 10.99
CA ALA A 448 17.84 -9.25 9.54
C ALA A 448 19.17 -9.42 8.77
N ALA A 449 20.33 -9.17 9.40
CA ALA A 449 21.66 -9.30 8.79
C ALA A 449 22.20 -10.75 8.77
N LYS A 450 21.42 -11.72 9.28
CA LYS A 450 21.76 -13.15 9.25
C LYS A 450 21.54 -13.73 7.85
N ASP A 451 22.11 -14.90 7.59
CA ASP A 451 21.87 -15.63 6.34
C ASP A 451 20.37 -15.93 6.19
N GLY A 452 19.86 -15.68 5.00
CA GLY A 452 18.42 -15.73 4.72
C GLY A 452 17.63 -14.47 5.16
N GLY A 453 18.30 -13.50 5.78
CA GLY A 453 17.65 -12.26 6.21
C GLY A 453 17.67 -11.16 5.15
N THR A 454 16.81 -10.17 5.33
CA THR A 454 16.51 -9.10 4.36
C THR A 454 17.47 -7.90 4.42
N ASN A 455 18.37 -7.85 5.43
CA ASN A 455 19.43 -6.84 5.50
C ASN A 455 20.57 -7.21 4.53
N ILE A 456 20.44 -6.80 3.29
CA ILE A 456 21.36 -7.13 2.20
C ILE A 456 22.76 -6.53 2.43
N ALA A 457 22.85 -5.37 3.10
CA ALA A 457 24.12 -4.75 3.46
C ALA A 457 24.91 -5.51 4.52
N ARG A 458 24.27 -6.46 5.22
CA ARG A 458 24.87 -7.23 6.33
C ARG A 458 25.42 -6.34 7.48
N TRP A 459 25.00 -5.09 7.50
CA TRP A 459 25.36 -4.15 8.56
C TRP A 459 24.65 -4.51 9.86
N CYS A 460 25.37 -4.38 10.98
CA CYS A 460 24.83 -4.64 12.31
C CYS A 460 25.49 -3.69 13.32
N ASP A 461 24.69 -2.85 13.97
CA ASP A 461 25.11 -1.96 15.07
C ASP A 461 24.12 -2.12 16.23
N ALA A 462 24.61 -2.56 17.38
CA ALA A 462 23.78 -2.79 18.57
C ALA A 462 23.09 -1.51 19.09
N ARG A 463 23.69 -0.33 18.85
CA ARG A 463 23.09 0.96 19.23
C ARG A 463 21.88 1.25 18.35
N TYR A 464 21.99 0.97 17.06
CA TYR A 464 20.91 1.07 16.09
C TYR A 464 19.76 0.13 16.47
N ASP A 465 20.07 -1.15 16.73
CA ASP A 465 19.06 -2.15 17.15
C ASP A 465 18.35 -1.76 18.43
N ALA A 466 19.06 -1.17 19.40
CA ALA A 466 18.46 -0.70 20.63
C ALA A 466 17.43 0.41 20.39
N LEU A 467 17.77 1.42 19.56
CA LEU A 467 16.88 2.53 19.23
C LEU A 467 15.63 2.05 18.45
N VAL A 468 15.82 1.26 17.42
CA VAL A 468 14.71 0.73 16.60
C VAL A 468 13.85 -0.24 17.43
N GLY A 469 14.48 -1.11 18.23
CA GLY A 469 13.77 -2.03 19.12
C GLY A 469 13.00 -1.33 20.25
N GLU A 470 13.44 -0.17 20.72
CA GLU A 470 12.69 0.68 21.64
C GLU A 470 11.51 1.34 20.92
N ALA A 471 11.74 1.95 19.75
CA ALA A 471 10.70 2.59 18.94
C ALA A 471 9.57 1.63 18.53
N SER A 472 9.88 0.35 18.27
CA SER A 472 8.89 -0.66 17.90
C SER A 472 7.93 -1.07 19.03
N ARG A 473 8.22 -0.67 20.28
CA ARG A 473 7.41 -1.02 21.47
C ARG A 473 6.59 0.14 22.01
N ILE A 474 6.95 1.37 21.68
CA ILE A 474 6.33 2.61 22.17
C ILE A 474 5.23 3.02 21.19
N THR A 475 4.05 3.39 21.68
CA THR A 475 2.94 3.81 20.84
C THR A 475 2.89 5.33 20.60
N GLU A 476 3.63 6.08 21.41
CA GLU A 476 3.68 7.55 21.33
C GLU A 476 4.57 7.96 20.13
N ARG A 477 3.98 8.67 19.15
CA ARG A 477 4.57 8.95 17.83
C ARG A 477 5.79 9.88 17.89
N GLU A 478 5.76 10.91 18.73
CA GLU A 478 6.85 11.88 18.83
C GLU A 478 8.12 11.22 19.40
N THR A 479 7.97 10.43 20.46
CA THR A 479 9.08 9.65 21.05
C THR A 479 9.65 8.66 20.05
N ARG A 480 8.79 7.99 19.26
CA ARG A 480 9.25 7.10 18.18
C ARG A 480 10.02 7.86 17.11
N ALA A 481 9.54 9.04 16.72
CA ALA A 481 10.21 9.86 15.70
C ALA A 481 11.62 10.27 16.14
N ASP A 482 11.80 10.67 17.41
CA ASP A 482 13.13 10.97 17.96
C ASP A 482 14.07 9.74 17.93
N LEU A 483 13.57 8.58 18.35
CA LEU A 483 14.35 7.35 18.31
C LEU A 483 14.76 6.97 16.89
N TYR A 484 13.85 7.10 15.91
CA TYR A 484 14.15 6.85 14.50
C TYR A 484 15.13 7.90 13.92
N ALA A 485 15.03 9.18 14.29
CA ALA A 485 15.98 10.19 13.85
C ALA A 485 17.40 9.87 14.33
N ARG A 486 17.54 9.46 15.57
CA ARG A 486 18.83 9.00 16.14
C ARG A 486 19.35 7.73 15.45
N ALA A 487 18.47 6.79 15.10
CA ALA A 487 18.86 5.60 14.36
C ALA A 487 19.30 5.96 12.92
N GLN A 488 18.63 6.92 12.27
CA GLN A 488 19.02 7.42 10.95
C GLN A 488 20.40 8.10 10.97
N ALA A 489 20.75 8.79 12.04
CA ALA A 489 22.10 9.36 12.22
C ALA A 489 23.18 8.26 12.27
N LEU A 490 22.95 7.16 13.00
CA LEU A 490 23.87 6.01 13.02
C LEU A 490 23.99 5.32 11.66
N PHE A 491 22.87 5.21 10.93
CA PHE A 491 22.88 4.71 9.55
C PHE A 491 23.74 5.59 8.63
N HIS A 492 23.58 6.90 8.72
CA HIS A 492 24.38 7.85 7.94
C HIS A 492 25.86 7.71 8.27
N GLU A 493 26.23 7.69 9.55
CA GLU A 493 27.64 7.52 9.98
C GLU A 493 28.27 6.24 9.41
N ALA A 494 27.52 5.14 9.40
CA ALA A 494 27.99 3.83 8.93
C ALA A 494 27.96 3.66 7.40
N ALA A 495 27.13 4.41 6.68
CA ALA A 495 26.96 4.38 5.23
C ALA A 495 26.79 2.97 4.63
N PRO A 496 25.89 2.11 5.17
CA PRO A 496 25.72 0.75 4.64
C PRO A 496 25.03 0.71 3.28
N TRP A 497 24.35 1.79 2.91
CA TRP A 497 23.68 2.00 1.62
C TRP A 497 24.11 3.31 0.96
N VAL A 498 23.83 3.39 -0.34
CA VAL A 498 23.58 4.65 -1.03
C VAL A 498 22.07 4.74 -1.19
N PRO A 499 21.35 5.58 -0.41
CA PRO A 499 19.94 5.85 -0.63
C PRO A 499 19.77 6.47 -2.02
N MET A 500 18.84 5.95 -2.85
CA MET A 500 18.70 6.41 -4.23
C MET A 500 17.42 7.23 -4.41
N ALA A 501 16.27 6.58 -4.41
CA ALA A 501 15.03 7.24 -4.76
C ALA A 501 13.81 6.67 -4.04
N SER A 502 12.82 7.54 -3.85
CA SER A 502 11.43 7.20 -3.60
C SER A 502 10.62 7.51 -4.86
N ALA A 503 9.89 6.52 -5.37
CA ALA A 503 9.03 6.74 -6.52
C ALA A 503 7.76 7.48 -6.11
N ARG A 504 7.31 8.40 -6.96
CA ARG A 504 5.99 9.00 -6.83
C ARG A 504 4.94 8.06 -7.42
N LEU A 505 3.81 7.97 -6.78
CA LEU A 505 2.62 7.31 -7.33
C LEU A 505 1.92 8.30 -8.26
N LEU A 506 1.55 7.85 -9.45
CA LEU A 506 0.95 8.67 -10.49
C LEU A 506 -0.37 8.04 -10.94
N ASP A 507 -1.48 8.74 -10.74
CA ASP A 507 -2.80 8.38 -11.30
C ASP A 507 -3.32 9.51 -12.17
N GLY A 508 -4.11 9.15 -13.17
CA GLY A 508 -4.87 10.08 -13.96
C GLY A 508 -6.34 10.07 -13.55
N ALA A 509 -6.97 11.23 -13.44
CA ALA A 509 -8.39 11.34 -13.19
C ALA A 509 -9.03 12.33 -14.18
N ARG A 510 -10.29 12.13 -14.52
CA ARG A 510 -11.07 13.15 -15.24
C ARG A 510 -11.34 14.35 -14.36
N ALA A 511 -11.51 15.52 -14.96
CA ALA A 511 -11.67 16.78 -14.24
C ALA A 511 -12.92 16.82 -13.35
N ASN A 512 -13.97 16.07 -13.72
CA ASN A 512 -15.21 15.96 -12.97
C ASN A 512 -15.20 14.91 -11.84
N VAL A 513 -14.07 14.23 -11.59
CA VAL A 513 -13.92 13.35 -10.43
C VAL A 513 -13.60 14.19 -9.20
N GLU A 514 -14.49 14.21 -8.25
CA GLU A 514 -14.41 14.97 -7.02
C GLU A 514 -14.05 14.06 -5.83
N ASN A 515 -13.34 14.62 -4.85
CA ASN A 515 -12.97 13.96 -3.60
C ASN A 515 -12.10 12.68 -3.77
N PHE A 516 -11.49 12.47 -4.92
CA PHE A 516 -10.52 11.39 -5.11
C PHE A 516 -9.18 11.79 -4.46
N VAL A 517 -8.80 11.06 -3.42
CA VAL A 517 -7.55 11.25 -2.66
C VAL A 517 -6.68 10.00 -2.82
N MET A 518 -5.46 10.19 -3.31
CA MET A 518 -4.49 9.10 -3.42
C MET A 518 -3.92 8.74 -2.04
N SER A 519 -3.65 7.46 -1.84
CA SER A 519 -2.96 6.94 -0.64
C SER A 519 -1.47 6.75 -0.89
N PRO A 520 -0.58 7.10 0.06
CA PRO A 520 0.85 6.77 -0.03
C PRO A 520 1.13 5.27 -0.15
N LEU A 521 0.17 4.43 0.25
CA LEU A 521 0.20 2.97 0.10
C LEU A 521 -0.10 2.51 -1.34
N GLY A 522 -0.46 3.42 -2.25
CA GLY A 522 -0.88 3.09 -3.61
C GLY A 522 -2.25 2.44 -3.70
N SER A 523 -3.05 2.51 -2.65
CA SER A 523 -4.41 1.98 -2.61
C SER A 523 -5.45 3.04 -2.99
N HIS A 524 -6.61 2.55 -3.49
CA HIS A 524 -7.69 3.40 -4.00
C HIS A 524 -8.95 3.23 -3.15
N ASP A 525 -9.43 4.35 -2.58
CA ASP A 525 -10.71 4.41 -1.86
C ASP A 525 -11.66 5.32 -2.60
N PHE A 526 -12.79 4.77 -3.03
CA PHE A 526 -13.84 5.49 -3.77
C PHE A 526 -15.08 5.79 -2.92
N SER A 527 -15.03 5.52 -1.61
CA SER A 527 -16.19 5.66 -0.71
C SER A 527 -16.73 7.10 -0.62
N ALA A 528 -15.84 8.09 -0.70
CA ALA A 528 -16.19 9.53 -0.62
C ALA A 528 -16.23 10.22 -2.00
N VAL A 529 -15.90 9.50 -3.08
CA VAL A 529 -15.80 10.06 -4.44
C VAL A 529 -17.18 10.42 -4.99
N ASP A 530 -17.24 11.53 -5.71
CA ASP A 530 -18.40 11.97 -6.47
C ASP A 530 -18.03 12.27 -7.92
N LEU A 531 -19.02 12.35 -8.78
CA LEU A 531 -18.90 12.83 -10.15
C LEU A 531 -19.68 14.13 -10.28
N GLY A 532 -18.95 15.21 -10.56
CA GLY A 532 -19.52 16.49 -10.96
C GLY A 532 -20.18 16.42 -12.35
N ASP A 533 -21.00 17.42 -12.65
CA ASP A 533 -21.71 17.55 -13.92
C ASP A 533 -20.78 17.76 -15.13
#